data_dd5e10aed0775c564a1512dad09cc234
#
_entry.id   dd5e10aed0775c564a1512dad09cc234
#
_cell.length_a   1.000
_cell.length_b   1.000
_cell.length_c   1.000
_cell.angle_alpha   90.00
_cell.angle_beta   90.00
_cell.angle_gamma   90.00
#
_symmetry.space_group_name_H-M   'P 1'
#
loop_
_entity.id
_entity.type
_entity.pdbx_description
1 polymer ?
#
loop_
_entity_poly.entity_id
_entity_poly.type
_entity_poly.pdbx_seq_one_letter_code
_entity_poly.pdbx_strand_id
1 'polypeptide(L)'
;MAGNGGIIGPVNTVSAAPAVKTTKIDSSGCHTLETTTSSVDFIAVAAGGGGGSNYGGGGGAGGVLKSFCNSCLAAVPVTGGANVPVTIAAGGAGGNHPGGAGSSGGDTTIVLGGTTFTAGGGGGGGQGGSSGGGNGGSGGGKSGGSAGSGNTPAKPAAQGGPQGNAGGGAVQGGGGGGRGEAGCTDGDRAGGDGIALTINGTPYTLAGGGGGGGPTGDPGTSPGGDGGGGNGSLTAEGSAGTANTGGGGGG
;
A
#
# COMPACT_ATOMS: atom_id res chain seq x y z
N MET A 1 23.23 -72.30 -8.31
CA MET A 1 22.61 -71.24 -7.44
C MET A 1 22.98 -69.93 -8.07
N ALA A 2 21.97 -69.24 -8.64
CA ALA A 2 22.18 -67.94 -9.26
C ALA A 2 22.13 -66.87 -8.14
N GLY A 3 23.22 -66.14 -7.94
CA GLY A 3 23.25 -65.02 -6.99
C GLY A 3 22.53 -63.81 -7.53
N ASN A 4 21.49 -63.38 -6.85
CA ASN A 4 20.83 -62.11 -7.11
C ASN A 4 21.78 -60.96 -6.73
N GLY A 5 22.40 -60.36 -7.73
CA GLY A 5 23.12 -59.09 -7.57
C GLY A 5 22.14 -57.96 -7.35
N GLY A 6 21.88 -57.58 -6.10
CA GLY A 6 21.15 -56.37 -5.77
C GLY A 6 21.98 -55.13 -6.11
N ILE A 7 21.51 -54.28 -7.00
CA ILE A 7 22.09 -52.96 -7.21
C ILE A 7 21.62 -52.09 -6.05
N ILE A 8 22.52 -51.81 -5.11
CA ILE A 8 22.31 -50.75 -4.13
C ILE A 8 22.74 -49.44 -4.83
N GLY A 9 21.79 -48.82 -5.52
CA GLY A 9 21.96 -47.46 -5.96
C GLY A 9 21.91 -46.52 -4.76
N PRO A 10 22.55 -45.33 -4.85
CA PRO A 10 22.41 -44.35 -3.77
C PRO A 10 20.91 -44.03 -3.60
N VAL A 11 20.43 -44.17 -2.38
CA VAL A 11 19.08 -43.73 -2.04
C VAL A 11 19.04 -42.27 -2.24
N ASN A 12 18.40 -41.83 -3.34
CA ASN A 12 18.17 -40.44 -3.58
C ASN A 12 17.14 -40.01 -2.53
N THR A 13 17.62 -39.50 -1.41
CA THR A 13 16.75 -38.83 -0.44
C THR A 13 16.14 -37.67 -1.17
N VAL A 14 14.86 -37.79 -1.55
CA VAL A 14 14.07 -36.65 -2.03
C VAL A 14 14.17 -35.61 -0.92
N SER A 15 15.03 -34.61 -1.12
CA SER A 15 15.02 -33.46 -0.22
C SER A 15 13.63 -32.91 -0.24
N ALA A 16 12.95 -32.92 0.91
CA ALA A 16 11.66 -32.28 1.03
C ALA A 16 11.81 -30.85 0.51
N ALA A 17 10.92 -30.42 -0.38
CA ALA A 17 10.93 -29.03 -0.82
C ALA A 17 10.98 -28.13 0.42
N PRO A 18 11.84 -27.11 0.44
CA PRO A 18 11.97 -26.22 1.60
C PRO A 18 10.59 -25.69 1.97
N ALA A 19 10.20 -25.81 3.23
CA ALA A 19 8.92 -25.33 3.71
C ALA A 19 8.86 -23.80 3.55
N VAL A 20 7.86 -23.30 2.81
CA VAL A 20 7.60 -21.86 2.71
C VAL A 20 6.87 -21.43 3.98
N LYS A 21 7.47 -20.50 4.72
CA LYS A 21 6.86 -19.87 5.89
C LYS A 21 6.45 -18.45 5.55
N THR A 22 5.21 -18.08 5.85
CA THR A 22 4.74 -16.70 5.73
C THR A 22 4.66 -16.06 7.12
N THR A 23 5.18 -14.86 7.24
CA THR A 23 5.14 -14.05 8.47
C THR A 23 4.51 -12.71 8.16
N LYS A 24 3.43 -12.37 8.86
CA LYS A 24 2.85 -11.02 8.86
C LYS A 24 3.57 -10.18 9.92
N ILE A 25 3.98 -8.97 9.55
CA ILE A 25 4.62 -7.99 10.42
C ILE A 25 3.76 -6.74 10.39
N ASP A 26 3.18 -6.35 11.51
CA ASP A 26 2.28 -5.20 11.68
C ASP A 26 2.78 -4.19 12.73
N SER A 27 4.01 -4.35 13.18
CA SER A 27 4.69 -3.41 14.09
C SER A 27 6.18 -3.29 13.75
N SER A 28 6.75 -2.13 14.02
CA SER A 28 8.19 -1.90 13.84
C SER A 28 9.00 -2.80 14.79
N GLY A 29 10.11 -3.30 14.30
CA GLY A 29 10.98 -4.17 15.09
C GLY A 29 12.09 -4.81 14.28
N CYS A 30 12.85 -5.66 14.96
CA CYS A 30 13.89 -6.48 14.34
C CYS A 30 13.43 -7.94 14.40
N HIS A 31 13.27 -8.55 13.23
CA HIS A 31 12.77 -9.92 13.08
C HIS A 31 13.92 -10.84 12.65
N THR A 32 14.06 -11.99 13.31
CA THR A 32 15.12 -12.94 12.98
C THR A 32 14.58 -13.99 12.01
N LEU A 33 15.28 -14.19 10.90
CA LEU A 33 14.98 -15.24 9.93
C LEU A 33 15.28 -16.63 10.51
N GLU A 34 14.54 -17.65 10.06
CA GLU A 34 14.90 -19.04 10.34
C GLU A 34 16.30 -19.34 9.76
N THR A 35 17.07 -20.18 10.46
CA THR A 35 18.47 -20.48 10.08
C THR A 35 18.60 -21.15 8.72
N THR A 36 17.54 -21.75 8.21
CA THR A 36 17.48 -22.40 6.89
C THR A 36 17.01 -21.48 5.77
N THR A 37 16.63 -20.23 6.07
CA THR A 37 16.14 -19.27 5.06
C THR A 37 17.28 -18.81 4.16
N SER A 38 17.14 -18.96 2.85
CA SER A 38 18.11 -18.53 1.86
C SER A 38 17.64 -17.38 0.98
N SER A 39 16.32 -17.17 0.91
CA SER A 39 15.71 -16.04 0.18
C SER A 39 14.36 -15.65 0.79
N VAL A 40 13.96 -14.40 0.58
CA VAL A 40 12.69 -13.84 1.06
C VAL A 40 11.96 -13.16 -0.09
N ASP A 41 10.71 -13.58 -0.30
CA ASP A 41 9.73 -12.76 -0.99
C ASP A 41 9.01 -11.86 0.01
N PHE A 42 8.75 -10.62 -0.37
CA PHE A 42 8.12 -9.65 0.52
C PHE A 42 7.03 -8.81 -0.16
N ILE A 43 6.11 -8.33 0.66
CA ILE A 43 5.25 -7.19 0.37
C ILE A 43 5.48 -6.17 1.48
N ALA A 44 5.82 -4.95 1.11
CA ALA A 44 5.87 -3.81 2.03
C ALA A 44 4.77 -2.83 1.64
N VAL A 45 3.90 -2.53 2.60
CA VAL A 45 2.78 -1.57 2.44
C VAL A 45 3.04 -0.41 3.38
N ALA A 46 3.12 0.80 2.85
CA ALA A 46 3.28 2.00 3.64
C ALA A 46 1.94 2.51 4.19
N ALA A 47 2.00 3.49 5.06
CA ALA A 47 0.80 4.08 5.65
C ALA A 47 0.08 5.00 4.66
N GLY A 48 -1.26 4.99 4.66
CA GLY A 48 -2.08 5.89 3.87
C GLY A 48 -2.07 7.33 4.39
N GLY A 49 -2.33 8.29 3.53
CA GLY A 49 -2.52 9.70 3.87
C GLY A 49 -3.91 9.97 4.48
N GLY A 50 -4.05 11.03 5.23
CA GLY A 50 -5.33 11.53 5.75
C GLY A 50 -6.14 12.27 4.68
N GLY A 51 -7.47 12.29 4.79
CA GLY A 51 -8.33 13.13 3.96
C GLY A 51 -8.27 14.60 4.35
N GLY A 52 -8.60 15.48 3.43
CA GLY A 52 -8.73 16.92 3.69
C GLY A 52 -10.09 17.28 4.28
N SER A 53 -10.19 18.43 4.94
CA SER A 53 -11.46 18.93 5.50
C SER A 53 -12.21 19.85 4.53
N ASN A 54 -13.48 20.16 4.85
CA ASN A 54 -14.33 21.13 4.15
C ASN A 54 -14.47 20.83 2.65
N TYR A 55 -15.15 19.72 2.31
CA TYR A 55 -15.21 19.19 0.95
C TYR A 55 -13.84 18.82 0.39
N GLY A 56 -12.97 18.34 1.25
CA GLY A 56 -11.59 18.04 0.96
C GLY A 56 -11.41 16.81 0.08
N GLY A 57 -10.25 16.66 -0.49
CA GLY A 57 -9.86 15.46 -1.24
C GLY A 57 -9.61 14.27 -0.30
N GLY A 58 -9.83 13.05 -0.78
CA GLY A 58 -9.44 11.83 -0.08
C GLY A 58 -7.92 11.68 -0.02
N GLY A 59 -7.41 11.05 1.04
CA GLY A 59 -6.00 10.69 1.18
C GLY A 59 -5.61 9.59 0.20
N GLY A 60 -4.40 9.65 -0.32
CA GLY A 60 -3.83 8.58 -1.15
C GLY A 60 -3.48 7.36 -0.31
N ALA A 61 -3.54 6.18 -0.91
CA ALA A 61 -3.04 4.96 -0.26
C ALA A 61 -1.51 5.00 -0.08
N GLY A 62 -1.04 4.27 0.92
CA GLY A 62 0.39 3.97 1.06
C GLY A 62 0.92 3.19 -0.14
N GLY A 63 2.16 3.44 -0.48
CA GLY A 63 2.85 2.72 -1.55
C GLY A 63 2.98 1.23 -1.23
N VAL A 64 2.92 0.40 -2.26
CA VAL A 64 3.14 -1.04 -2.14
C VAL A 64 4.35 -1.44 -2.97
N LEU A 65 5.35 -2.02 -2.32
CA LEU A 65 6.46 -2.71 -2.97
C LEU A 65 6.30 -4.22 -2.78
N LYS A 66 6.64 -4.99 -3.81
CA LYS A 66 6.58 -6.47 -3.74
C LYS A 66 7.66 -7.10 -4.60
N SER A 67 8.19 -8.24 -4.15
CA SER A 67 9.17 -9.02 -4.94
C SER A 67 8.53 -10.10 -5.80
N PHE A 68 7.42 -10.68 -5.39
CA PHE A 68 6.74 -11.74 -6.16
C PHE A 68 5.72 -11.18 -7.15
N CYS A 69 5.32 -11.99 -8.12
CA CYS A 69 4.46 -11.57 -9.26
C CYS A 69 4.99 -10.32 -9.98
N ASN A 70 6.32 -10.14 -9.97
CA ASN A 70 7.01 -9.07 -10.65
C ASN A 70 8.17 -9.66 -11.45
N SER A 71 8.14 -9.49 -12.76
CA SER A 71 9.19 -10.02 -13.63
C SER A 71 10.58 -9.40 -13.43
N CYS A 72 10.67 -8.29 -12.68
CA CYS A 72 11.88 -7.50 -12.54
C CYS A 72 12.54 -7.58 -11.15
N LEU A 73 11.84 -8.07 -10.13
CA LEU A 73 12.38 -8.29 -8.79
C LEU A 73 12.08 -9.71 -8.35
N ALA A 74 13.13 -10.51 -8.21
CA ALA A 74 13.05 -11.86 -7.68
C ALA A 74 13.11 -11.85 -6.14
N ALA A 75 12.87 -13.02 -5.53
CA ALA A 75 13.12 -13.20 -4.10
C ALA A 75 14.51 -12.71 -3.70
N VAL A 76 14.59 -11.94 -2.63
CA VAL A 76 15.85 -11.33 -2.18
C VAL A 76 16.69 -12.38 -1.47
N PRO A 77 17.95 -12.65 -1.91
CA PRO A 77 18.84 -13.54 -1.21
C PRO A 77 19.15 -13.01 0.19
N VAL A 78 19.13 -13.90 1.19
CA VAL A 78 19.42 -13.56 2.59
C VAL A 78 20.27 -14.64 3.24
N THR A 79 20.87 -14.32 4.38
CA THR A 79 21.52 -15.31 5.25
C THR A 79 20.54 -15.78 6.31
N GLY A 80 20.38 -17.09 6.45
CA GLY A 80 19.54 -17.67 7.54
C GLY A 80 20.03 -17.23 8.91
N GLY A 81 19.13 -16.99 9.83
CA GLY A 81 19.42 -16.45 11.15
C GLY A 81 19.71 -14.93 11.17
N ALA A 82 19.76 -14.25 10.01
CA ALA A 82 19.98 -12.82 9.97
C ALA A 82 18.78 -12.04 10.54
N ASN A 83 19.10 -10.88 11.10
CA ASN A 83 18.10 -9.93 11.56
C ASN A 83 17.59 -9.05 10.39
N VAL A 84 16.29 -8.89 10.34
CA VAL A 84 15.56 -8.06 9.37
C VAL A 84 14.93 -6.88 10.11
N PRO A 85 15.54 -5.69 10.08
CA PRO A 85 14.91 -4.48 10.59
C PRO A 85 13.71 -4.09 9.73
N VAL A 86 12.58 -3.83 10.38
CA VAL A 86 11.35 -3.33 9.75
C VAL A 86 10.90 -2.07 10.49
N THR A 87 10.60 -1.02 9.74
CA THR A 87 9.96 0.19 10.27
C THR A 87 8.62 0.38 9.60
N ILE A 88 7.57 0.52 10.41
CA ILE A 88 6.21 0.79 9.95
C ILE A 88 5.78 2.12 10.58
N ALA A 89 5.49 3.11 9.75
CA ALA A 89 5.07 4.42 10.23
C ALA A 89 3.54 4.54 10.34
N ALA A 90 3.09 5.58 11.02
CA ALA A 90 1.68 5.87 11.23
C ALA A 90 1.00 6.43 9.98
N GLY A 91 -0.31 6.25 9.88
CA GLY A 91 -1.16 6.91 8.90
C GLY A 91 -1.16 8.43 9.06
N GLY A 92 -1.39 9.13 7.96
CA GLY A 92 -1.55 10.58 7.96
C GLY A 92 -2.82 11.01 8.71
N ALA A 93 -2.72 12.07 9.50
CA ALA A 93 -3.89 12.65 10.16
C ALA A 93 -4.83 13.33 9.14
N GLY A 94 -6.14 13.24 9.37
CA GLY A 94 -7.12 14.02 8.63
C GLY A 94 -6.96 15.52 8.85
N GLY A 95 -7.40 16.32 7.91
CA GLY A 95 -7.40 17.78 8.01
C GLY A 95 -8.38 18.26 9.07
N ASN A 96 -7.96 19.19 9.91
CA ASN A 96 -8.82 19.78 10.94
C ASN A 96 -9.84 20.74 10.31
N HIS A 97 -11.12 20.63 10.74
CA HIS A 97 -12.14 21.62 10.39
C HIS A 97 -11.87 22.96 11.13
N PRO A 98 -12.09 24.16 10.53
CA PRO A 98 -12.83 24.41 9.28
C PRO A 98 -11.96 24.39 8.01
N GLY A 99 -10.67 24.16 8.09
CA GLY A 99 -9.85 24.21 6.89
C GLY A 99 -8.44 23.67 7.09
N GLY A 100 -8.24 22.40 6.83
CA GLY A 100 -6.92 21.76 6.83
C GLY A 100 -6.79 20.71 5.74
N ALA A 101 -5.64 20.65 5.08
CA ALA A 101 -5.29 19.52 4.24
C ALA A 101 -4.97 18.32 5.13
N GLY A 102 -5.21 17.11 4.63
CA GLY A 102 -4.74 15.89 5.27
C GLY A 102 -3.21 15.81 5.25
N SER A 103 -2.66 15.15 6.24
CA SER A 103 -1.22 14.87 6.30
C SER A 103 -0.88 13.64 5.47
N SER A 104 0.34 13.60 4.93
CA SER A 104 0.85 12.38 4.30
C SER A 104 1.07 11.28 5.35
N GLY A 105 0.90 10.03 4.93
CA GLY A 105 1.31 8.86 5.70
C GLY A 105 2.82 8.73 5.77
N GLY A 106 3.30 7.91 6.69
CA GLY A 106 4.73 7.64 6.82
C GLY A 106 5.17 6.43 6.01
N ASP A 107 6.47 6.35 5.76
CA ASP A 107 7.10 5.29 4.98
C ASP A 107 7.19 3.97 5.76
N THR A 108 7.12 2.86 5.05
CA THR A 108 7.47 1.54 5.57
C THR A 108 8.78 1.08 4.96
N THR A 109 9.71 0.63 5.79
CA THR A 109 11.01 0.11 5.33
C THR A 109 11.23 -1.31 5.79
N ILE A 110 11.90 -2.11 4.94
CA ILE A 110 12.42 -3.43 5.27
C ILE A 110 13.85 -3.54 4.76
N VAL A 111 14.75 -4.11 5.57
CA VAL A 111 16.15 -4.35 5.19
C VAL A 111 16.35 -5.84 4.97
N LEU A 112 16.62 -6.23 3.71
CA LEU A 112 16.85 -7.62 3.31
C LEU A 112 18.16 -7.72 2.52
N GLY A 113 19.01 -8.68 2.85
CA GLY A 113 20.28 -8.91 2.14
C GLY A 113 21.19 -7.66 2.06
N GLY A 114 21.14 -6.78 3.06
CA GLY A 114 21.88 -5.50 3.07
C GLY A 114 21.23 -4.39 2.23
N THR A 115 20.11 -4.64 1.57
CA THR A 115 19.36 -3.64 0.79
C THR A 115 18.14 -3.15 1.57
N THR A 116 17.97 -1.82 1.63
CA THR A 116 16.77 -1.19 2.21
C THR A 116 15.72 -0.96 1.11
N PHE A 117 14.55 -1.56 1.29
CA PHE A 117 13.38 -1.30 0.46
C PHE A 117 12.46 -0.36 1.22
N THR A 118 12.07 0.76 0.59
CA THR A 118 11.21 1.78 1.20
C THR A 118 9.97 1.96 0.36
N ALA A 119 8.83 1.58 0.89
CA ALA A 119 7.52 1.97 0.37
C ALA A 119 7.17 3.36 0.89
N GLY A 120 6.82 4.28 0.02
CA GLY A 120 6.50 5.66 0.38
C GLY A 120 5.09 5.79 0.94
N GLY A 121 4.92 6.62 1.97
CA GLY A 121 3.62 6.96 2.51
C GLY A 121 2.68 7.58 1.47
N GLY A 122 1.37 7.44 1.67
CA GLY A 122 0.35 8.04 0.82
C GLY A 122 0.27 9.54 0.99
N GLY A 123 -0.05 10.27 -0.09
CA GLY A 123 -0.22 11.73 -0.04
C GLY A 123 -1.50 12.14 0.69
N GLY A 124 -1.45 13.23 1.46
CA GLY A 124 -2.65 13.80 2.10
C GLY A 124 -3.62 14.39 1.09
N GLY A 125 -4.92 14.33 1.39
CA GLY A 125 -5.97 14.98 0.61
C GLY A 125 -5.94 16.51 0.72
N GLY A 126 -6.25 17.21 -0.36
CA GLY A 126 -6.31 18.67 -0.38
C GLY A 126 -7.48 19.23 0.44
N GLN A 127 -7.30 20.39 1.07
CA GLN A 127 -8.37 21.15 1.72
C GLN A 127 -9.38 21.69 0.70
N GLY A 128 -10.65 21.76 1.09
CA GLY A 128 -11.72 22.27 0.25
C GLY A 128 -11.47 23.65 -0.34
N GLY A 129 -11.70 23.77 -1.63
CA GLY A 129 -11.68 25.03 -2.37
C GLY A 129 -10.31 25.67 -2.62
N SER A 130 -9.20 25.19 -2.03
CA SER A 130 -7.94 25.93 -2.08
C SER A 130 -6.68 25.11 -2.33
N SER A 131 -6.63 23.83 -1.98
CA SER A 131 -5.37 23.10 -2.08
C SER A 131 -5.43 21.82 -2.93
N GLY A 132 -4.31 21.55 -3.58
CA GLY A 132 -4.05 20.28 -4.26
C GLY A 132 -3.81 19.15 -3.27
N GLY A 133 -3.89 17.92 -3.76
CA GLY A 133 -3.50 16.71 -3.04
C GLY A 133 -1.98 16.59 -2.94
N GLY A 134 -1.51 16.00 -1.87
CA GLY A 134 -0.10 15.67 -1.63
C GLY A 134 0.39 14.53 -2.53
N ASN A 135 1.66 14.57 -2.91
CA ASN A 135 2.32 13.47 -3.59
C ASN A 135 2.64 12.35 -2.59
N GLY A 136 2.75 11.12 -3.05
CA GLY A 136 3.08 9.98 -2.18
C GLY A 136 3.23 8.67 -2.93
N GLY A 137 3.28 7.58 -2.20
CA GLY A 137 3.19 6.23 -2.77
C GLY A 137 1.99 6.12 -3.71
N SER A 138 0.79 6.50 -3.24
CA SER A 138 -0.30 6.99 -4.06
C SER A 138 -0.59 8.45 -3.72
N GLY A 139 -1.06 9.24 -4.67
CA GLY A 139 -1.32 10.67 -4.50
C GLY A 139 -2.65 10.95 -3.81
N GLY A 140 -2.74 12.02 -3.03
CA GLY A 140 -4.00 12.53 -2.48
C GLY A 140 -4.90 13.19 -3.52
N GLY A 141 -6.20 13.14 -3.32
CA GLY A 141 -7.19 13.83 -4.14
C GLY A 141 -7.15 15.35 -3.96
N LYS A 142 -7.55 16.08 -4.98
CA LYS A 142 -7.63 17.55 -4.92
C LYS A 142 -9.02 18.04 -4.53
N SER A 143 -9.09 19.26 -4.00
CA SER A 143 -10.33 20.03 -3.92
C SER A 143 -10.15 21.46 -4.42
N GLY A 144 -9.16 21.71 -5.15
CA GLY A 144 -8.65 22.96 -5.75
C GLY A 144 -7.43 22.56 -6.56
N GLY A 145 -6.42 23.30 -6.74
CA GLY A 145 -5.11 22.99 -7.28
C GLY A 145 -4.99 21.72 -8.15
N SER A 146 -3.90 20.99 -8.02
CA SER A 146 -3.64 19.74 -8.74
C SER A 146 -3.81 18.54 -7.81
N ALA A 147 -4.23 17.39 -8.38
CA ALA A 147 -4.19 16.13 -7.66
C ALA A 147 -2.73 15.70 -7.39
N GLY A 148 -2.52 14.98 -6.31
CA GLY A 148 -1.21 14.46 -5.93
C GLY A 148 -0.72 13.40 -6.92
N SER A 149 0.56 13.39 -7.19
CA SER A 149 1.20 12.35 -8.00
C SER A 149 1.42 11.08 -7.18
N GLY A 150 1.18 9.94 -7.79
CA GLY A 150 1.57 8.64 -7.24
C GLY A 150 3.01 8.27 -7.58
N ASN A 151 3.44 7.12 -7.07
CA ASN A 151 4.82 6.62 -7.23
C ASN A 151 5.90 7.65 -6.88
N THR A 152 5.68 8.36 -5.77
CA THR A 152 6.60 9.38 -5.27
C THR A 152 7.11 9.00 -3.87
N PRO A 153 8.42 8.91 -3.64
CA PRO A 153 9.46 8.94 -4.67
C PRO A 153 9.36 7.77 -5.66
N ALA A 154 9.73 8.02 -6.91
CA ALA A 154 9.58 7.01 -7.97
C ALA A 154 10.34 5.73 -7.63
N LYS A 155 9.68 4.60 -7.75
CA LYS A 155 10.25 3.25 -7.57
C LYS A 155 10.11 2.46 -8.86
N PRO A 156 11.23 2.08 -9.49
CA PRO A 156 11.20 1.23 -10.67
C PRO A 156 10.79 -0.21 -10.33
N ALA A 157 10.42 -0.98 -11.33
CA ALA A 157 10.04 -2.38 -11.17
C ALA A 157 11.15 -3.23 -10.50
N ALA A 158 12.43 -2.93 -10.76
CA ALA A 158 13.57 -3.58 -10.12
C ALA A 158 13.67 -3.34 -8.59
N GLN A 159 12.89 -2.40 -8.05
CA GLN A 159 12.75 -2.15 -6.62
C GLN A 159 11.35 -2.54 -6.09
N GLY A 160 10.58 -3.28 -6.89
CA GLY A 160 9.23 -3.71 -6.51
C GLY A 160 8.09 -2.74 -6.85
N GLY A 161 8.40 -1.60 -7.51
CA GLY A 161 7.42 -0.60 -7.94
C GLY A 161 6.82 -0.86 -9.35
N PRO A 162 6.03 0.09 -9.88
CA PRO A 162 5.60 1.34 -9.25
C PRO A 162 4.80 1.09 -7.99
N GLN A 163 4.76 2.07 -7.06
CA GLN A 163 4.18 1.84 -5.74
C GLN A 163 2.74 2.33 -5.57
N GLY A 164 2.21 3.12 -6.50
CA GLY A 164 0.82 3.61 -6.49
C GLY A 164 0.52 4.56 -7.63
N ASN A 165 -0.72 5.06 -7.68
CA ASN A 165 -1.25 5.92 -8.73
C ASN A 165 -1.59 7.32 -8.21
N ALA A 166 -1.86 8.25 -9.10
CA ALA A 166 -2.23 9.62 -8.79
C ALA A 166 -3.59 9.70 -8.11
N GLY A 167 -3.80 10.74 -7.32
CA GLY A 167 -5.12 11.12 -6.85
C GLY A 167 -6.01 11.66 -7.97
N GLY A 168 -7.30 11.71 -7.71
CA GLY A 168 -8.31 12.21 -8.62
C GLY A 168 -8.50 13.72 -8.54
N GLY A 169 -9.03 14.28 -9.60
CA GLY A 169 -9.34 15.69 -9.74
C GLY A 169 -10.82 15.93 -9.94
N ALA A 170 -11.56 16.27 -8.89
CA ALA A 170 -12.91 16.80 -9.00
C ALA A 170 -12.95 18.31 -8.68
N VAL A 171 -14.05 18.97 -8.99
CA VAL A 171 -14.25 20.39 -8.64
C VAL A 171 -14.30 20.55 -7.11
N GLN A 172 -14.84 19.57 -6.42
CA GLN A 172 -14.88 19.46 -4.95
C GLN A 172 -14.56 18.02 -4.56
N GLY A 173 -13.56 17.86 -3.72
CA GLY A 173 -13.24 16.59 -3.10
C GLY A 173 -12.94 15.43 -4.05
N GLY A 174 -11.86 15.49 -4.84
CA GLY A 174 -11.42 14.33 -5.62
C GLY A 174 -10.98 13.17 -4.73
N GLY A 175 -11.15 11.93 -5.16
CA GLY A 175 -10.68 10.75 -4.45
C GLY A 175 -9.17 10.62 -4.44
N GLY A 176 -8.59 10.01 -3.39
CA GLY A 176 -7.19 9.65 -3.36
C GLY A 176 -6.87 8.49 -4.32
N GLY A 177 -5.63 8.40 -4.79
CA GLY A 177 -5.18 7.28 -5.62
C GLY A 177 -5.02 6.00 -4.81
N GLY A 178 -5.29 4.88 -5.41
CA GLY A 178 -4.99 3.54 -4.90
C GLY A 178 -3.73 2.94 -5.53
N ARG A 179 -3.37 1.74 -5.09
CA ARG A 179 -2.28 1.00 -5.70
C ARG A 179 -2.66 0.43 -7.06
N GLY A 180 -3.89 0.00 -7.25
CA GLY A 180 -4.40 -0.60 -8.49
C GLY A 180 -4.76 0.45 -9.53
N GLU A 181 -5.39 1.54 -9.11
CA GLU A 181 -5.87 2.59 -10.02
C GLU A 181 -5.77 4.00 -9.44
N ALA A 182 -5.97 5.01 -10.29
CA ALA A 182 -6.02 6.41 -9.89
C ALA A 182 -7.34 6.73 -9.18
N GLY A 183 -7.36 7.79 -8.37
CA GLY A 183 -8.62 8.30 -7.83
C GLY A 183 -9.54 8.87 -8.90
N CYS A 184 -10.83 8.88 -8.63
CA CYS A 184 -11.91 9.31 -9.54
C CYS A 184 -12.09 8.47 -10.80
N THR A 185 -11.60 7.24 -10.83
CA THR A 185 -11.82 6.32 -11.96
C THR A 185 -13.27 5.84 -11.98
N ASP A 186 -13.83 5.50 -10.83
CA ASP A 186 -15.20 5.00 -10.66
C ASP A 186 -16.24 6.08 -10.34
N GLY A 187 -15.86 7.35 -10.42
CA GLY A 187 -16.72 8.50 -10.15
C GLY A 187 -15.94 9.67 -9.59
N ASP A 188 -16.51 10.87 -9.68
CA ASP A 188 -15.82 12.14 -9.41
C ASP A 188 -15.12 12.22 -8.04
N ARG A 189 -15.59 11.48 -7.04
CA ARG A 189 -15.04 11.49 -5.69
C ARG A 189 -14.59 10.12 -5.19
N ALA A 190 -14.72 9.08 -6.01
CA ALA A 190 -14.31 7.74 -5.62
C ALA A 190 -12.79 7.66 -5.37
N GLY A 191 -12.40 6.98 -4.30
CA GLY A 191 -11.01 6.56 -4.09
C GLY A 191 -10.62 5.49 -5.10
N GLY A 192 -9.38 5.51 -5.55
CA GLY A 192 -8.86 4.48 -6.47
C GLY A 192 -8.67 3.15 -5.74
N ASP A 193 -8.94 2.04 -6.42
CA ASP A 193 -8.82 0.71 -5.85
C ASP A 193 -7.37 0.31 -5.56
N GLY A 194 -7.25 -0.54 -4.57
CA GLY A 194 -6.00 -1.17 -4.17
C GLY A 194 -5.58 -2.29 -5.10
N ILE A 195 -4.56 -3.01 -4.70
CA ILE A 195 -4.06 -4.17 -5.42
C ILE A 195 -4.55 -5.47 -4.77
N ALA A 196 -5.14 -6.35 -5.58
CA ALA A 196 -5.45 -7.71 -5.15
C ALA A 196 -4.21 -8.60 -5.27
N LEU A 197 -3.92 -9.34 -4.22
CA LEU A 197 -2.77 -10.24 -4.10
C LEU A 197 -3.20 -11.53 -3.42
N THR A 198 -2.58 -12.65 -3.79
CA THR A 198 -2.79 -13.92 -3.10
C THR A 198 -1.49 -14.33 -2.40
N ILE A 199 -1.55 -14.50 -1.09
CA ILE A 199 -0.42 -14.94 -0.27
C ILE A 199 -0.79 -16.29 0.34
N ASN A 200 -0.05 -17.35 -0.01
CA ASN A 200 -0.33 -18.71 0.44
C ASN A 200 -1.80 -19.14 0.26
N GLY A 201 -2.39 -18.83 -0.89
CA GLY A 201 -3.78 -19.17 -1.19
C GLY A 201 -4.83 -18.24 -0.56
N THR A 202 -4.43 -17.30 0.29
CA THR A 202 -5.35 -16.31 0.89
C THR A 202 -5.37 -15.03 0.06
N PRO A 203 -6.54 -14.57 -0.41
CA PRO A 203 -6.65 -13.31 -1.13
C PRO A 203 -6.62 -12.12 -0.17
N TYR A 204 -5.91 -11.07 -0.57
CA TYR A 204 -5.86 -9.76 0.10
C TYR A 204 -6.06 -8.67 -0.92
N THR A 205 -6.85 -7.64 -0.59
CA THR A 205 -6.84 -6.37 -1.32
C THR A 205 -6.28 -5.29 -0.40
N LEU A 206 -5.26 -4.55 -0.86
CA LEU A 206 -4.48 -3.64 -0.03
C LEU A 206 -4.29 -2.29 -0.74
N ALA A 207 -4.16 -1.25 0.04
CA ALA A 207 -3.80 0.10 -0.42
C ALA A 207 -4.83 0.72 -1.37
N GLY A 208 -6.10 0.76 -0.96
CA GLY A 208 -7.16 1.58 -1.57
C GLY A 208 -7.10 3.04 -1.15
N GLY A 209 -7.36 3.96 -2.05
CA GLY A 209 -7.41 5.41 -1.79
C GLY A 209 -8.68 5.83 -1.06
N GLY A 210 -8.66 6.93 -0.33
CA GLY A 210 -9.84 7.50 0.32
C GLY A 210 -10.78 8.20 -0.64
N GLY A 211 -12.10 8.16 -0.39
CA GLY A 211 -13.08 8.96 -1.10
C GLY A 211 -13.00 10.45 -0.76
N GLY A 212 -13.31 11.32 -1.68
CA GLY A 212 -13.34 12.76 -1.46
C GLY A 212 -14.64 13.24 -0.80
N GLY A 213 -14.59 14.33 -0.04
CA GLY A 213 -15.77 15.00 0.50
C GLY A 213 -16.55 15.80 -0.55
N GLY A 214 -17.81 16.11 -0.27
CA GLY A 214 -18.66 16.91 -1.16
C GLY A 214 -19.76 17.66 -0.44
N PRO A 215 -20.48 18.59 -1.10
CA PRO A 215 -21.50 19.40 -0.47
C PRO A 215 -22.71 18.57 -0.06
N THR A 216 -23.38 19.03 1.01
CA THR A 216 -24.65 18.45 1.47
C THR A 216 -25.70 18.52 0.36
N GLY A 217 -26.39 17.43 0.11
CA GLY A 217 -27.43 17.32 -0.92
C GLY A 217 -26.90 16.96 -2.31
N ASP A 218 -25.61 16.78 -2.48
CA ASP A 218 -25.05 16.21 -3.70
C ASP A 218 -25.45 14.72 -3.80
N PRO A 219 -26.07 14.29 -4.91
CA PRO A 219 -26.47 12.87 -5.08
C PRO A 219 -25.27 11.93 -5.31
N GLY A 220 -24.08 12.45 -5.46
CA GLY A 220 -22.90 11.64 -5.71
C GLY A 220 -22.47 10.83 -4.48
N THR A 221 -21.89 9.68 -4.74
CA THR A 221 -21.25 8.85 -3.70
C THR A 221 -19.77 9.21 -3.58
N SER A 222 -19.21 9.01 -2.39
CA SER A 222 -17.79 9.23 -2.11
C SER A 222 -17.16 7.99 -1.51
N PRO A 223 -17.24 6.81 -2.19
CA PRO A 223 -16.67 5.58 -1.63
C PRO A 223 -15.15 5.67 -1.58
N GLY A 224 -14.57 5.05 -0.55
CA GLY A 224 -13.16 4.68 -0.57
C GLY A 224 -12.94 3.52 -1.52
N GLY A 225 -11.76 3.43 -2.11
CA GLY A 225 -11.36 2.31 -2.98
C GLY A 225 -11.23 1.00 -2.20
N ASP A 226 -11.44 -0.10 -2.90
CA ASP A 226 -11.24 -1.44 -2.36
C ASP A 226 -9.80 -1.61 -1.85
N GLY A 227 -9.64 -2.32 -0.73
CA GLY A 227 -8.33 -2.45 -0.09
C GLY A 227 -8.10 -1.48 1.07
N GLY A 228 -9.20 -1.00 1.67
CA GLY A 228 -9.17 -0.29 2.94
C GLY A 228 -9.26 1.22 2.86
N GLY A 229 -9.64 1.78 1.73
CA GLY A 229 -9.91 3.22 1.61
C GLY A 229 -11.09 3.65 2.50
N GLY A 230 -10.96 4.77 3.20
CA GLY A 230 -12.04 5.38 3.97
C GLY A 230 -13.02 6.14 3.06
N ASN A 231 -14.31 6.07 3.36
CA ASN A 231 -15.33 6.82 2.62
C ASN A 231 -15.23 8.32 2.91
N GLY A 232 -15.35 9.14 1.89
CA GLY A 232 -15.59 10.57 2.03
C GLY A 232 -16.99 10.86 2.54
N SER A 233 -17.21 12.08 3.05
CA SER A 233 -18.50 12.49 3.60
C SER A 233 -19.06 13.71 2.88
N LEU A 234 -20.40 13.76 2.83
CA LEU A 234 -21.17 14.90 2.31
C LEU A 234 -21.81 15.74 3.44
N THR A 235 -21.70 15.31 4.68
CA THR A 235 -22.40 15.95 5.81
C THR A 235 -21.60 16.00 7.11
N ALA A 236 -20.50 15.25 7.20
CA ALA A 236 -19.71 15.07 8.41
C ALA A 236 -18.21 14.90 8.05
N GLU A 237 -17.42 14.41 8.99
CA GLU A 237 -16.06 13.98 8.72
C GLU A 237 -16.05 12.68 7.91
N GLY A 238 -15.09 12.53 7.00
CA GLY A 238 -14.84 11.27 6.30
C GLY A 238 -14.35 10.17 7.23
N SER A 239 -14.42 8.96 6.77
CA SER A 239 -13.98 7.78 7.55
C SER A 239 -12.47 7.61 7.47
N ALA A 240 -11.86 7.12 8.53
CA ALA A 240 -10.45 6.69 8.48
C ALA A 240 -10.27 5.50 7.52
N GLY A 241 -9.10 5.40 6.92
CA GLY A 241 -8.71 4.18 6.21
C GLY A 241 -8.63 2.99 7.17
N THR A 242 -8.85 1.79 6.66
CA THR A 242 -8.78 0.55 7.46
C THR A 242 -7.34 0.32 7.93
N ALA A 243 -7.19 0.05 9.22
CA ALA A 243 -5.88 -0.20 9.82
C ALA A 243 -5.17 -1.41 9.17
N ASN A 244 -3.85 -1.33 9.05
CA ASN A 244 -2.97 -2.38 8.50
C ASN A 244 -3.26 -2.80 7.05
N THR A 245 -3.94 -1.96 6.28
CA THR A 245 -4.16 -2.16 4.83
C THR A 245 -3.38 -1.18 3.97
N GLY A 246 -2.85 -0.10 4.55
CA GLY A 246 -2.29 1.03 3.81
C GLY A 246 -3.35 1.92 3.16
N GLY A 247 -4.62 1.77 3.53
CA GLY A 247 -5.71 2.57 2.95
C GLY A 247 -5.64 4.05 3.32
N GLY A 248 -6.01 4.94 2.39
CA GLY A 248 -6.14 6.38 2.61
C GLY A 248 -7.42 6.75 3.35
N GLY A 249 -7.43 7.85 4.12
CA GLY A 249 -8.62 8.37 4.79
C GLY A 249 -9.54 9.16 3.85
N GLY A 250 -10.85 9.11 4.11
CA GLY A 250 -11.85 9.93 3.40
C GLY A 250 -11.77 11.42 3.75
N GLY A 251 -12.20 12.27 2.82
CA GLY A 251 -12.30 13.73 2.98
C GLY A 251 -13.64 14.22 3.52
#